data_872e894efef235d390f8ad6a8e4c6269
#
_entry.id   872e894efef235d390f8ad6a8e4c6269
#
_cell.length_a   1.000
_cell.length_b   1.000
_cell.length_c   1.000
_cell.angle_alpha   90.00
_cell.angle_beta   90.00
_cell.angle_gamma   90.00
#
_symmetry.space_group_name_H-M   'P 1'
#
loop_
_entity.id
_entity.type
_entity.pdbx_description
1 polymer ?
#
loop_
_entity_poly.entity_id
_entity_poly.type
_entity_poly.pdbx_seq_one_letter_code
_entity_poly.pdbx_strand_id
1 'polypeptide(L)'
;MRIFVCDAFSSEIFKGNQAGVVILDEKENYPDENFMKNIAAELKHSETAFVKKIDNKIFKIRYFTPTDEIELCGHATISVFSTLRELKIIDSGKYIAETLAGSLEIIVDKDFIWMDMSLPKVEYIFNSDEIKELYSAFNLNISQAPKSLIPKIVNTGLSDIIIPIEDKEILDSFIMNKEKVIELSKKYNVVGAHLFSLDKEKNFTAFCRNIAPLVGIDEECATGTSNGALTHYLKEYNIISAKDINSFRQGEAMQRASTILSRYKEDGVTIQVGGNAVISFECKLYK
;
A
#
# COMPACT_ATOMS: atom_id res chain seq x y z
N MET A 1 -0.18 -12.28 24.66
CA MET A 1 0.00 -11.70 23.31
C MET A 1 1.29 -12.16 22.67
N ARG A 2 1.36 -12.27 21.33
CA ARG A 2 2.54 -12.61 20.52
C ARG A 2 2.87 -11.43 19.60
N ILE A 3 4.13 -11.12 19.41
CA ILE A 3 4.58 -9.95 18.64
C ILE A 3 5.45 -10.44 17.48
N PHE A 4 5.14 -9.97 16.27
CA PHE A 4 5.86 -10.31 15.05
C PHE A 4 6.26 -9.03 14.30
N VAL A 5 7.34 -9.13 13.55
CA VAL A 5 7.69 -8.18 12.49
C VAL A 5 7.52 -8.90 11.17
N CYS A 6 6.80 -8.28 10.25
CA CYS A 6 6.47 -8.85 8.95
C CYS A 6 6.89 -7.91 7.83
N ASP A 7 7.27 -8.49 6.71
CA ASP A 7 7.57 -7.77 5.47
C ASP A 7 6.43 -8.01 4.49
N ALA A 8 5.51 -7.03 4.35
CA ALA A 8 4.35 -7.12 3.48
C ALA A 8 4.72 -6.93 2.00
N PHE A 9 3.92 -7.53 1.12
CA PHE A 9 4.11 -7.53 -0.33
C PHE A 9 5.43 -8.17 -0.77
N SER A 10 5.91 -9.13 0.02
CA SER A 10 7.11 -9.90 -0.28
C SER A 10 6.98 -11.35 0.20
N SER A 11 7.69 -12.24 -0.47
CA SER A 11 7.95 -13.62 -0.02
C SER A 11 9.36 -13.79 0.56
N GLU A 12 10.16 -12.72 0.59
CA GLU A 12 11.52 -12.71 1.09
C GLU A 12 11.63 -11.76 2.29
N ILE A 13 12.32 -12.18 3.34
CA ILE A 13 12.63 -11.32 4.48
C ILE A 13 13.53 -10.14 4.04
N PHE A 14 13.37 -8.99 4.73
CA PHE A 14 14.11 -7.74 4.47
C PHE A 14 13.78 -7.08 3.11
N LYS A 15 12.71 -7.53 2.47
CA LYS A 15 12.07 -6.89 1.32
C LYS A 15 10.68 -6.41 1.72
N GLY A 16 9.93 -5.80 0.81
CA GLY A 16 8.57 -5.40 1.10
C GLY A 16 8.44 -4.26 2.12
N ASN A 17 7.23 -3.99 2.58
CA ASN A 17 6.91 -2.96 3.55
C ASN A 17 6.74 -3.56 4.96
N GLN A 18 7.53 -3.07 5.91
CA GLN A 18 7.56 -3.61 7.25
C GLN A 18 6.33 -3.20 8.06
N ALA A 19 5.79 -4.14 8.84
CA ALA A 19 4.76 -3.88 9.83
C ALA A 19 4.98 -4.69 11.09
N GLY A 20 4.64 -4.11 12.23
CA GLY A 20 4.44 -4.85 13.46
C GLY A 20 3.08 -5.56 13.44
N VAL A 21 3.02 -6.80 13.93
CA VAL A 21 1.78 -7.55 14.13
C VAL A 21 1.74 -8.09 15.55
N VAL A 22 0.76 -7.63 16.32
CA VAL A 22 0.55 -8.07 17.70
C VAL A 22 -0.76 -8.87 17.78
N ILE A 23 -0.64 -10.18 18.00
CA ILE A 23 -1.80 -11.06 18.18
C ILE A 23 -2.14 -11.11 19.66
N LEU A 24 -3.34 -10.68 20.02
CA LEU A 24 -3.89 -10.73 21.37
C LEU A 24 -4.55 -12.07 21.61
N ASP A 25 -4.48 -12.58 22.85
CA ASP A 25 -5.22 -13.76 23.24
C ASP A 25 -6.72 -13.47 23.26
N GLU A 26 -7.56 -14.45 22.90
CA GLU A 26 -9.01 -14.28 22.77
C GLU A 26 -9.68 -13.72 24.03
N LYS A 27 -9.14 -14.05 25.21
CA LYS A 27 -9.66 -13.63 26.52
C LYS A 27 -9.09 -12.28 27.00
N GLU A 28 -8.05 -11.77 26.36
CA GLU A 28 -7.44 -10.49 26.73
C GLU A 28 -8.23 -9.32 26.13
N ASN A 29 -8.34 -8.24 26.88
CA ASN A 29 -8.76 -6.95 26.32
C ASN A 29 -7.58 -6.30 25.59
N TYR A 30 -7.87 -5.35 24.70
CA TYR A 30 -6.80 -4.51 24.17
C TYR A 30 -6.05 -3.84 25.34
N PRO A 31 -4.72 -3.79 25.27
CA PRO A 31 -3.94 -2.93 26.18
C PRO A 31 -4.42 -1.48 26.09
N ASP A 32 -4.06 -0.66 27.05
CA ASP A 32 -4.28 0.76 26.94
C ASP A 32 -3.54 1.36 25.72
N GLU A 33 -4.04 2.48 25.25
CA GLU A 33 -3.56 3.10 24.02
C GLU A 33 -2.10 3.52 24.07
N ASN A 34 -1.63 4.02 25.24
CA ASN A 34 -0.24 4.39 25.43
C ASN A 34 0.68 3.17 25.34
N PHE A 35 0.25 2.04 25.89
CA PHE A 35 1.03 0.79 25.79
C PHE A 35 1.15 0.33 24.32
N MET A 36 0.06 0.43 23.54
CA MET A 36 0.10 0.07 22.13
C MET A 36 1.00 1.01 21.31
N LYS A 37 0.93 2.32 21.57
CA LYS A 37 1.83 3.33 20.97
C LYS A 37 3.30 3.06 21.34
N ASN A 38 3.58 2.72 22.58
CA ASN A 38 4.93 2.39 23.01
C ASN A 38 5.49 1.17 22.28
N ILE A 39 4.69 0.10 22.08
CA ILE A 39 5.12 -1.04 21.28
C ILE A 39 5.42 -0.61 19.83
N ALA A 40 4.54 0.19 19.21
CA ALA A 40 4.77 0.70 17.87
C ALA A 40 6.05 1.55 17.78
N ALA A 41 6.30 2.40 18.79
CA ALA A 41 7.51 3.21 18.87
C ALA A 41 8.79 2.39 19.06
N GLU A 42 8.75 1.30 19.85
CA GLU A 42 9.90 0.41 20.04
C GLU A 42 10.21 -0.39 18.77
N LEU A 43 9.17 -0.85 18.02
CA LEU A 43 9.35 -1.55 16.78
C LEU A 43 9.86 -0.66 15.64
N LYS A 44 9.60 0.65 15.70
CA LYS A 44 10.07 1.67 14.73
C LYS A 44 9.65 1.44 13.29
N HIS A 45 8.56 0.71 13.07
CA HIS A 45 7.92 0.60 11.75
C HIS A 45 6.90 1.72 11.59
N SER A 46 6.50 2.00 10.35
CA SER A 46 5.45 2.99 10.09
C SER A 46 4.19 2.65 10.87
N GLU A 47 3.76 1.38 10.86
CA GLU A 47 2.58 0.93 11.58
C GLU A 47 2.78 -0.43 12.28
N THR A 48 2.03 -0.58 13.38
CA THR A 48 1.84 -1.83 14.11
C THR A 48 0.36 -2.13 14.24
N ALA A 49 -0.05 -3.31 13.79
CA ALA A 49 -1.42 -3.80 13.89
C ALA A 49 -1.61 -4.65 15.15
N PHE A 50 -2.61 -4.32 15.96
CA PHE A 50 -3.04 -5.12 17.10
C PHE A 50 -4.31 -5.86 16.71
N VAL A 51 -4.25 -7.18 16.61
CA VAL A 51 -5.35 -8.02 16.14
C VAL A 51 -5.89 -8.89 17.26
N LYS A 52 -7.23 -8.93 17.35
CA LYS A 52 -7.98 -9.81 18.25
C LYS A 52 -9.02 -10.58 17.46
N LYS A 53 -9.05 -11.89 17.65
CA LYS A 53 -10.10 -12.74 17.11
C LYS A 53 -11.39 -12.51 17.90
N ILE A 54 -12.47 -12.18 17.21
CA ILE A 54 -13.81 -12.01 17.76
C ILE A 54 -14.60 -13.30 17.63
N ASP A 55 -14.55 -13.92 16.46
CA ASP A 55 -15.07 -15.25 16.17
C ASP A 55 -14.25 -15.95 15.09
N ASN A 56 -14.77 -17.03 14.50
CA ASN A 56 -14.05 -17.81 13.51
C ASN A 56 -13.85 -17.07 12.16
N LYS A 57 -14.56 -15.98 11.92
CA LYS A 57 -14.52 -15.23 10.65
C LYS A 57 -14.28 -13.73 10.84
N ILE A 58 -14.34 -13.22 12.08
CA ILE A 58 -14.25 -11.78 12.37
C ILE A 58 -13.03 -11.53 13.25
N PHE A 59 -12.21 -10.60 12.80
CA PHE A 59 -11.02 -10.11 13.50
C PHE A 59 -11.14 -8.60 13.68
N LYS A 60 -10.99 -8.12 14.91
CA LYS A 60 -10.91 -6.69 15.18
C LYS A 60 -9.45 -6.27 15.14
N ILE A 61 -9.15 -5.18 14.42
CA ILE A 61 -7.79 -4.69 14.22
C ILE A 61 -7.72 -3.21 14.57
N ARG A 62 -6.71 -2.84 15.34
CA ARG A 62 -6.34 -1.46 15.62
C ARG A 62 -4.92 -1.22 15.10
N TYR A 63 -4.69 -0.08 14.45
CA TYR A 63 -3.40 0.26 13.84
C TYR A 63 -2.78 1.45 14.55
N PHE A 64 -1.52 1.34 14.90
CA PHE A 64 -0.78 2.39 15.59
C PHE A 64 0.49 2.73 14.83
N THR A 65 0.68 4.02 14.59
CA THR A 65 2.00 4.61 14.34
C THR A 65 2.72 4.79 15.68
N PRO A 66 3.99 5.19 15.71
CA PRO A 66 4.68 5.54 16.97
C PRO A 66 3.99 6.62 17.81
N THR A 67 3.14 7.45 17.21
CA THR A 67 2.51 8.60 17.86
C THR A 67 0.99 8.50 17.98
N ASP A 68 0.32 7.88 17.02
CA ASP A 68 -1.14 7.95 16.89
C ASP A 68 -1.77 6.63 16.48
N GLU A 69 -3.06 6.47 16.80
CA GLU A 69 -3.90 5.45 16.19
C GLU A 69 -4.42 5.95 14.84
N ILE A 70 -4.39 5.10 13.83
CA ILE A 70 -4.91 5.37 12.48
C ILE A 70 -6.07 4.43 12.14
N GLU A 71 -6.93 4.87 11.24
CA GLU A 71 -8.17 4.16 10.93
C GLU A 71 -7.93 2.84 10.19
N LEU A 72 -6.95 2.80 9.28
CA LEU A 72 -6.65 1.65 8.43
C LEU A 72 -5.21 1.71 7.91
N CYS A 73 -4.59 0.53 7.79
CA CYS A 73 -3.31 0.37 7.12
C CYS A 73 -3.30 -0.90 6.26
N GLY A 74 -3.14 -0.75 4.93
CA GLY A 74 -3.23 -1.85 3.97
C GLY A 74 -2.13 -2.90 4.16
N HIS A 75 -0.85 -2.49 4.20
CA HIS A 75 0.27 -3.42 4.33
C HIS A 75 0.28 -4.13 5.70
N ALA A 76 -0.14 -3.45 6.77
CA ALA A 76 -0.29 -4.07 8.07
C ALA A 76 -1.46 -5.08 8.09
N THR A 77 -2.56 -4.82 7.37
CA THR A 77 -3.66 -5.77 7.19
C THR A 77 -3.21 -7.04 6.46
N ILE A 78 -2.48 -6.89 5.35
CA ILE A 78 -1.88 -8.03 4.62
C ILE A 78 -0.95 -8.82 5.55
N SER A 79 -0.11 -8.14 6.35
CA SER A 79 0.76 -8.76 7.34
C SER A 79 0.00 -9.55 8.40
N VAL A 80 -1.10 -8.99 8.94
CA VAL A 80 -1.95 -9.68 9.93
C VAL A 80 -2.47 -11.00 9.36
N PHE A 81 -3.17 -10.96 8.23
CA PHE A 81 -3.80 -12.16 7.69
C PHE A 81 -2.81 -13.18 7.15
N SER A 82 -1.65 -12.75 6.62
CA SER A 82 -0.55 -13.63 6.27
C SER A 82 0.02 -14.33 7.52
N THR A 83 0.22 -13.58 8.61
CA THR A 83 0.70 -14.14 9.88
C THR A 83 -0.29 -15.13 10.47
N LEU A 84 -1.59 -14.80 10.50
CA LEU A 84 -2.63 -15.71 11.01
C LEU A 84 -2.69 -17.02 10.20
N ARG A 85 -2.55 -16.94 8.88
CA ARG A 85 -2.49 -18.11 7.98
C ARG A 85 -1.24 -18.95 8.23
N GLU A 86 -0.07 -18.32 8.30
CA GLU A 86 1.22 -19.01 8.56
C GLU A 86 1.21 -19.75 9.91
N LEU A 87 0.63 -19.13 10.93
CA LEU A 87 0.45 -19.75 12.26
C LEU A 87 -0.68 -20.78 12.33
N LYS A 88 -1.37 -21.03 11.20
CA LYS A 88 -2.52 -21.97 11.13
C LYS A 88 -3.67 -21.60 12.07
N ILE A 89 -3.84 -20.32 12.38
CA ILE A 89 -4.98 -19.78 13.14
C ILE A 89 -6.21 -19.67 12.23
N ILE A 90 -5.97 -19.44 10.94
CA ILE A 90 -6.99 -19.38 9.88
C ILE A 90 -6.56 -20.23 8.68
N ASP A 91 -7.56 -20.73 7.95
CA ASP A 91 -7.40 -21.39 6.66
C ASP A 91 -7.78 -20.44 5.51
N SER A 92 -7.68 -20.94 4.27
CA SER A 92 -8.21 -20.20 3.11
C SER A 92 -9.70 -19.97 3.25
N GLY A 93 -10.17 -18.77 2.90
CA GLY A 93 -11.57 -18.38 3.01
C GLY A 93 -11.78 -16.87 3.08
N LYS A 94 -13.02 -16.47 3.36
CA LYS A 94 -13.41 -15.08 3.54
C LYS A 94 -13.47 -14.76 5.02
N TYR A 95 -12.97 -13.58 5.36
CA TYR A 95 -12.90 -13.04 6.72
C TYR A 95 -13.33 -11.57 6.71
N ILE A 96 -13.66 -11.06 7.89
CA ILE A 96 -13.96 -9.64 8.09
C ILE A 96 -12.90 -9.07 9.04
N ALA A 97 -12.30 -7.98 8.63
CA ALA A 97 -11.49 -7.13 9.47
C ALA A 97 -12.35 -5.94 9.95
N GLU A 98 -12.66 -5.89 11.25
CA GLU A 98 -13.30 -4.73 11.88
C GLU A 98 -12.22 -3.72 12.27
N THR A 99 -12.27 -2.52 11.72
CA THR A 99 -11.32 -1.44 11.92
C THR A 99 -12.03 -0.13 12.26
N LEU A 100 -11.31 0.94 12.57
CA LEU A 100 -11.91 2.26 12.73
C LEU A 100 -12.47 2.82 11.42
N ALA A 101 -11.94 2.42 10.27
CA ALA A 101 -12.49 2.77 8.95
C ALA A 101 -13.75 1.97 8.58
N GLY A 102 -14.18 1.02 9.42
CA GLY A 102 -15.31 0.13 9.18
C GLY A 102 -14.91 -1.33 8.96
N SER A 103 -15.84 -2.12 8.43
CA SER A 103 -15.63 -3.54 8.16
C SER A 103 -15.11 -3.74 6.73
N LEU A 104 -14.03 -4.51 6.60
CA LEU A 104 -13.39 -4.86 5.33
C LEU A 104 -13.50 -6.36 5.08
N GLU A 105 -13.92 -6.75 3.87
CA GLU A 105 -13.81 -8.13 3.42
C GLU A 105 -12.34 -8.44 3.08
N ILE A 106 -11.83 -9.51 3.68
CA ILE A 106 -10.50 -10.06 3.41
C ILE A 106 -10.67 -11.45 2.82
N ILE A 107 -10.06 -11.69 1.68
CA ILE A 107 -10.00 -13.02 1.08
C ILE A 107 -8.61 -13.58 1.32
N VAL A 108 -8.55 -14.69 2.04
CA VAL A 108 -7.32 -15.47 2.25
C VAL A 108 -7.36 -16.63 1.27
N ASP A 109 -6.51 -16.61 0.26
CA ASP A 109 -6.30 -17.77 -0.58
C ASP A 109 -5.00 -18.51 -0.21
N LYS A 110 -4.62 -19.52 -1.00
CA LYS A 110 -3.43 -20.33 -0.70
C LYS A 110 -2.16 -19.48 -0.67
N ASP A 111 -2.04 -18.53 -1.59
CA ASP A 111 -0.79 -17.83 -1.86
C ASP A 111 -0.87 -16.34 -1.44
N PHE A 112 -2.05 -15.72 -1.52
CA PHE A 112 -2.22 -14.28 -1.35
C PHE A 112 -3.36 -13.93 -0.40
N ILE A 113 -3.24 -12.76 0.18
CA ILE A 113 -4.29 -12.06 0.93
C ILE A 113 -4.82 -10.93 0.03
N TRP A 114 -6.14 -10.83 -0.11
CA TRP A 114 -6.79 -9.79 -0.90
C TRP A 114 -7.67 -8.93 -0.02
N MET A 115 -7.66 -7.64 -0.28
CA MET A 115 -8.43 -6.64 0.45
C MET A 115 -9.16 -5.72 -0.54
N ASP A 116 -10.43 -5.45 -0.29
CA ASP A 116 -11.21 -4.51 -1.08
C ASP A 116 -10.72 -3.08 -0.85
N MET A 117 -10.66 -2.32 -1.92
CA MET A 117 -10.38 -0.89 -1.89
C MET A 117 -11.69 -0.10 -1.98
N SER A 118 -11.65 1.16 -1.59
CA SER A 118 -12.75 2.08 -1.86
C SER A 118 -13.02 2.19 -3.36
N LEU A 119 -14.25 2.48 -3.75
CA LEU A 119 -14.60 2.62 -5.16
C LEU A 119 -13.69 3.67 -5.83
N PRO A 120 -13.07 3.33 -6.96
CA PRO A 120 -12.13 4.22 -7.61
C PRO A 120 -12.82 5.45 -8.17
N LYS A 121 -12.16 6.60 -8.05
CA LYS A 121 -12.64 7.88 -8.57
C LYS A 121 -11.49 8.69 -9.15
N VAL A 122 -11.62 9.15 -10.39
CA VAL A 122 -10.76 10.19 -10.95
C VAL A 122 -11.25 11.54 -10.43
N GLU A 123 -10.41 12.26 -9.70
CA GLU A 123 -10.76 13.51 -9.06
C GLU A 123 -10.25 14.73 -9.85
N TYR A 124 -9.15 14.55 -10.60
CA TYR A 124 -8.56 15.64 -11.39
C TYR A 124 -7.78 15.12 -12.59
N ILE A 125 -7.76 15.87 -13.68
CA ILE A 125 -6.96 15.63 -14.88
C ILE A 125 -6.14 16.88 -15.14
N PHE A 126 -4.81 16.74 -15.19
CA PHE A 126 -3.88 17.85 -15.31
C PHE A 126 -3.84 18.42 -16.73
N ASN A 127 -3.78 19.74 -16.85
CA ASN A 127 -3.55 20.41 -18.11
C ASN A 127 -2.04 20.52 -18.45
N SER A 128 -1.70 20.99 -19.65
CA SER A 128 -0.32 20.99 -20.16
C SER A 128 0.67 21.80 -19.31
N ASP A 129 0.25 22.89 -18.67
CA ASP A 129 1.15 23.71 -17.86
C ASP A 129 1.35 23.11 -16.47
N GLU A 130 0.29 22.55 -15.89
CA GLU A 130 0.35 21.81 -14.63
C GLU A 130 1.20 20.53 -14.75
N ILE A 131 1.15 19.86 -15.90
CA ILE A 131 2.00 18.69 -16.17
C ILE A 131 3.49 19.09 -16.13
N LYS A 132 3.86 20.22 -16.72
CA LYS A 132 5.25 20.72 -16.64
C LYS A 132 5.66 20.99 -15.19
N GLU A 133 4.77 21.60 -14.39
CA GLU A 133 4.99 21.85 -12.97
C GLU A 133 5.20 20.52 -12.21
N LEU A 134 4.33 19.52 -12.44
CA LEU A 134 4.44 18.19 -11.84
C LEU A 134 5.80 17.53 -12.14
N TYR A 135 6.18 17.42 -13.41
CA TYR A 135 7.46 16.78 -13.76
C TYR A 135 8.66 17.53 -13.18
N SER A 136 8.59 18.89 -13.14
CA SER A 136 9.66 19.70 -12.55
C SER A 136 9.89 19.44 -11.06
N ALA A 137 8.87 18.99 -10.32
CA ALA A 137 8.99 18.64 -8.91
C ALA A 137 9.82 17.36 -8.69
N PHE A 138 9.97 16.57 -9.73
CA PHE A 138 10.83 15.37 -9.73
C PHE A 138 12.12 15.57 -10.53
N ASN A 139 12.46 16.84 -10.85
CA ASN A 139 13.60 17.19 -11.70
C ASN A 139 13.55 16.51 -13.08
N LEU A 140 12.34 16.28 -13.58
CA LEU A 140 12.07 15.67 -14.88
C LEU A 140 11.56 16.72 -15.88
N ASN A 141 11.73 16.44 -17.16
CA ASN A 141 11.17 17.20 -18.26
C ASN A 141 9.94 16.49 -18.84
N ILE A 142 9.03 17.23 -19.41
CA ILE A 142 7.83 16.69 -20.05
C ILE A 142 8.15 15.72 -21.21
N SER A 143 9.32 15.83 -21.83
CA SER A 143 9.78 14.87 -22.84
C SER A 143 10.02 13.46 -22.30
N GLN A 144 10.07 13.30 -20.98
CA GLN A 144 10.20 12.03 -20.28
C GLN A 144 8.84 11.42 -19.89
N ALA A 145 7.75 12.09 -20.31
CA ALA A 145 6.38 11.59 -20.20
C ALA A 145 6.00 10.77 -21.43
N PRO A 146 5.29 9.64 -21.27
CA PRO A 146 4.64 8.96 -22.39
C PRO A 146 3.61 9.89 -23.06
N LYS A 147 3.64 10.00 -24.39
CA LYS A 147 2.75 10.92 -25.12
C LYS A 147 1.26 10.60 -25.01
N SER A 148 0.92 9.34 -24.73
CA SER A 148 -0.46 8.84 -24.68
C SER A 148 -1.08 8.82 -23.28
N LEU A 149 -0.31 9.14 -22.24
CA LEU A 149 -0.75 9.03 -20.85
C LEU A 149 -0.64 10.39 -20.16
N ILE A 150 -1.73 10.82 -19.53
CA ILE A 150 -1.82 12.12 -18.87
C ILE A 150 -1.92 11.91 -17.37
N PRO A 151 -1.13 12.61 -16.52
CA PRO A 151 -1.27 12.55 -15.08
C PRO A 151 -2.69 12.82 -14.62
N LYS A 152 -3.14 12.11 -13.58
CA LYS A 152 -4.46 12.25 -12.97
C LYS A 152 -4.35 12.12 -11.46
N ILE A 153 -5.30 12.72 -10.74
CA ILE A 153 -5.53 12.37 -9.34
C ILE A 153 -6.59 11.28 -9.30
N VAL A 154 -6.23 10.16 -8.68
CA VAL A 154 -7.11 9.01 -8.52
C VAL A 154 -7.18 8.62 -7.05
N ASN A 155 -8.40 8.35 -6.58
CA ASN A 155 -8.71 7.95 -5.21
C ASN A 155 -9.23 6.51 -5.20
N THR A 156 -8.69 5.68 -4.30
CA THR A 156 -9.20 4.34 -3.96
C THR A 156 -9.18 4.11 -2.45
N GLY A 157 -9.39 5.20 -1.70
CA GLY A 157 -9.30 5.31 -0.24
C GLY A 157 -8.43 6.49 0.17
N LEU A 158 -7.34 6.72 -0.55
CA LEU A 158 -6.50 7.92 -0.46
C LEU A 158 -6.30 8.47 -1.88
N SER A 159 -6.17 9.80 -1.98
CA SER A 159 -5.94 10.48 -3.26
C SER A 159 -4.45 10.60 -3.53
N ASP A 160 -4.01 10.09 -4.68
CA ASP A 160 -2.64 10.20 -5.17
C ASP A 160 -2.59 10.79 -6.57
N ILE A 161 -1.51 11.50 -6.89
CA ILE A 161 -1.21 11.93 -8.25
C ILE A 161 -0.53 10.77 -8.97
N ILE A 162 -1.20 10.17 -9.94
CA ILE A 162 -0.64 9.11 -10.78
C ILE A 162 0.13 9.75 -11.94
N ILE A 163 1.45 9.53 -11.97
CA ILE A 163 2.36 10.17 -12.92
C ILE A 163 3.05 9.11 -13.80
N PRO A 164 2.73 9.04 -15.10
CA PRO A 164 3.40 8.12 -16.02
C PRO A 164 4.81 8.60 -16.36
N ILE A 165 5.77 7.68 -16.42
CA ILE A 165 7.17 7.91 -16.82
C ILE A 165 7.48 7.01 -18.02
N GLU A 166 8.25 7.53 -18.99
CA GLU A 166 8.49 6.87 -20.29
C GLU A 166 9.16 5.50 -20.15
N ASP A 167 10.17 5.38 -19.26
CA ASP A 167 10.90 4.14 -19.04
C ASP A 167 11.38 3.99 -17.58
N LYS A 168 11.82 2.77 -17.28
CA LYS A 168 12.28 2.38 -15.95
C LYS A 168 13.55 3.10 -15.51
N GLU A 169 14.48 3.34 -16.43
CA GLU A 169 15.76 4.01 -16.14
C GLU A 169 15.51 5.45 -15.63
N ILE A 170 14.56 6.15 -16.24
CA ILE A 170 14.15 7.49 -15.79
C ILE A 170 13.45 7.38 -14.42
N LEU A 171 12.53 6.41 -14.27
CA LEU A 171 11.84 6.18 -13.00
C LEU A 171 12.82 5.89 -11.85
N ASP A 172 13.84 5.06 -12.10
CA ASP A 172 14.82 4.69 -11.08
C ASP A 172 15.77 5.84 -10.70
N SER A 173 16.05 6.74 -11.64
CA SER A 173 17.08 7.79 -11.49
C SER A 173 16.58 9.15 -11.05
N PHE A 174 15.28 9.42 -11.05
CA PHE A 174 14.78 10.73 -10.66
C PHE A 174 15.08 11.04 -9.18
N ILE A 175 15.30 12.32 -8.92
CA ILE A 175 15.47 12.86 -7.56
C ILE A 175 14.37 13.90 -7.34
N MET A 176 13.52 13.68 -6.34
CA MET A 176 12.46 14.64 -6.02
C MET A 176 13.01 15.95 -5.46
N ASN A 177 12.35 17.06 -5.79
CA ASN A 177 12.43 18.27 -5.02
C ASN A 177 11.37 18.22 -3.91
N LYS A 178 11.79 17.89 -2.70
CA LYS A 178 10.91 17.62 -1.55
C LYS A 178 9.93 18.77 -1.28
N GLU A 179 10.40 20.00 -1.31
CA GLU A 179 9.60 21.18 -1.03
C GLU A 179 8.48 21.35 -2.09
N LYS A 180 8.83 21.23 -3.37
CA LYS A 180 7.84 21.29 -4.46
C LYS A 180 6.81 20.17 -4.40
N VAL A 181 7.22 18.95 -4.06
CA VAL A 181 6.28 17.83 -3.90
C VAL A 181 5.32 18.09 -2.75
N ILE A 182 5.80 18.63 -1.63
CA ILE A 182 4.94 19.03 -0.49
C ILE A 182 3.96 20.13 -0.91
N GLU A 183 4.42 21.14 -1.66
CA GLU A 183 3.57 22.22 -2.18
C GLU A 183 2.47 21.69 -3.11
N LEU A 184 2.82 20.81 -4.04
CA LEU A 184 1.86 20.16 -4.94
C LEU A 184 0.87 19.30 -4.18
N SER A 185 1.34 18.51 -3.20
CA SER A 185 0.45 17.67 -2.37
C SER A 185 -0.57 18.53 -1.62
N LYS A 186 -0.16 19.67 -1.06
CA LYS A 186 -1.06 20.63 -0.41
C LYS A 186 -2.01 21.28 -1.41
N LYS A 187 -1.49 21.77 -2.57
CA LYS A 187 -2.26 22.46 -3.61
C LYS A 187 -3.42 21.59 -4.11
N TYR A 188 -3.20 20.30 -4.30
CA TYR A 188 -4.17 19.36 -4.83
C TYR A 188 -4.86 18.50 -3.77
N ASN A 189 -4.54 18.71 -2.49
CA ASN A 189 -5.10 17.96 -1.36
C ASN A 189 -4.94 16.43 -1.54
N VAL A 190 -3.73 15.97 -1.83
CA VAL A 190 -3.37 14.56 -2.03
C VAL A 190 -2.31 14.13 -1.01
N VAL A 191 -2.22 12.83 -0.76
CA VAL A 191 -1.18 12.27 0.11
C VAL A 191 0.20 12.43 -0.51
N GLY A 192 0.31 12.14 -1.81
CA GLY A 192 1.56 12.21 -2.53
C GLY A 192 1.42 11.93 -4.03
N ALA A 193 2.49 11.42 -4.61
CA ALA A 193 2.56 11.07 -6.02
C ALA A 193 3.03 9.62 -6.19
N HIS A 194 2.34 8.91 -7.08
CA HIS A 194 2.68 7.55 -7.49
C HIS A 194 3.17 7.57 -8.93
N LEU A 195 4.50 7.53 -9.09
CA LEU A 195 5.13 7.51 -10.40
C LEU A 195 5.26 6.08 -10.89
N PHE A 196 5.01 5.84 -12.16
CA PHE A 196 5.11 4.51 -12.73
C PHE A 196 5.67 4.52 -14.15
N SER A 197 6.32 3.41 -14.53
CA SER A 197 6.69 3.08 -15.90
C SER A 197 6.16 1.70 -16.25
N LEU A 198 5.56 1.55 -17.43
CA LEU A 198 5.08 0.25 -17.91
C LEU A 198 6.26 -0.68 -18.17
N ASP A 199 6.12 -1.96 -17.79
CA ASP A 199 7.14 -2.95 -18.08
C ASP A 199 7.06 -3.39 -19.55
N LYS A 200 8.07 -3.03 -20.32
CA LYS A 200 8.19 -3.39 -21.75
C LYS A 200 8.43 -4.88 -21.95
N GLU A 201 9.02 -5.56 -20.98
CA GLU A 201 9.27 -7.00 -21.00
C GLU A 201 8.10 -7.85 -20.52
N LYS A 202 7.09 -7.20 -19.94
CA LYS A 202 5.83 -7.82 -19.44
C LYS A 202 6.04 -8.86 -18.33
N ASN A 203 7.10 -8.75 -17.55
CA ASN A 203 7.27 -9.53 -16.33
C ASN A 203 6.34 -9.01 -15.23
N PHE A 204 6.10 -7.70 -15.22
CA PHE A 204 5.17 -6.98 -14.37
C PHE A 204 4.23 -6.11 -15.22
N THR A 205 3.17 -5.59 -14.63
CA THR A 205 2.32 -4.60 -15.28
C THR A 205 3.04 -3.25 -15.34
N ALA A 206 3.67 -2.85 -14.24
CA ALA A 206 4.46 -1.63 -14.16
C ALA A 206 5.47 -1.70 -13.00
N PHE A 207 6.53 -0.87 -13.12
CA PHE A 207 7.43 -0.48 -12.04
C PHE A 207 6.92 0.83 -11.43
N CYS A 208 7.02 0.98 -10.09
CA CYS A 208 6.43 2.08 -9.37
C CYS A 208 7.36 2.66 -8.31
N ARG A 209 7.20 3.96 -8.04
CA ARG A 209 7.75 4.66 -6.87
C ARG A 209 6.67 5.53 -6.26
N ASN A 210 6.47 5.44 -4.95
CA ASN A 210 5.48 6.22 -4.22
C ASN A 210 6.17 7.23 -3.30
N ILE A 211 5.81 8.50 -3.45
CA ILE A 211 6.48 9.65 -2.87
C ILE A 211 5.45 10.47 -2.08
N ALA A 212 5.59 10.54 -0.76
CA ALA A 212 4.61 11.18 0.14
C ALA A 212 5.26 12.04 1.26
N PRO A 213 6.13 13.02 0.93
CA PRO A 213 6.87 13.79 1.93
C PRO A 213 5.98 14.70 2.77
N LEU A 214 4.76 15.02 2.33
CA LEU A 214 3.78 15.79 3.10
C LEU A 214 3.41 15.09 4.42
N VAL A 215 3.33 13.76 4.41
CA VAL A 215 3.01 12.94 5.59
C VAL A 215 4.26 12.36 6.26
N GLY A 216 5.44 12.90 5.92
CA GLY A 216 6.71 12.50 6.56
C GLY A 216 7.37 11.26 5.94
N ILE A 217 6.84 10.74 4.85
CA ILE A 217 7.36 9.56 4.14
C ILE A 217 7.99 10.01 2.82
N ASP A 218 9.31 10.10 2.76
CA ASP A 218 9.98 10.55 1.53
C ASP A 218 9.74 9.59 0.37
N GLU A 219 9.80 8.29 0.61
CA GLU A 219 9.41 7.24 -0.34
C GLU A 219 8.89 6.02 0.42
N GLU A 220 7.87 5.34 -0.12
CA GLU A 220 7.31 4.11 0.45
C GLU A 220 7.59 2.91 -0.46
N CYS A 221 8.02 1.79 0.14
CA CYS A 221 8.45 0.62 -0.61
C CYS A 221 7.31 -0.27 -1.11
N ALA A 222 6.10 -0.14 -0.58
CA ALA A 222 4.90 -0.80 -1.10
C ALA A 222 3.63 -0.09 -0.62
N THR A 223 2.78 0.34 -1.55
CA THR A 223 1.57 1.12 -1.27
C THR A 223 0.37 0.51 -1.96
N GLY A 224 -0.50 -0.15 -1.18
CA GLY A 224 -1.68 -0.83 -1.74
C GLY A 224 -2.67 0.13 -2.39
N THR A 225 -3.02 1.22 -1.71
CA THR A 225 -3.99 2.24 -2.21
C THR A 225 -3.53 2.84 -3.54
N SER A 226 -2.28 3.26 -3.64
CA SER A 226 -1.74 3.88 -4.85
C SER A 226 -1.68 2.92 -6.04
N ASN A 227 -1.35 1.64 -5.80
CA ASN A 227 -1.39 0.61 -6.85
C ASN A 227 -2.84 0.24 -7.23
N GLY A 228 -3.80 0.34 -6.31
CA GLY A 228 -5.23 0.29 -6.62
C GLY A 228 -5.64 1.45 -7.53
N ALA A 229 -5.22 2.67 -7.21
CA ALA A 229 -5.46 3.86 -8.03
C ALA A 229 -4.82 3.74 -9.43
N LEU A 230 -3.58 3.22 -9.50
CA LEU A 230 -2.90 2.94 -10.77
C LEU A 230 -3.66 1.88 -11.60
N THR A 231 -4.23 0.86 -10.96
CA THR A 231 -5.06 -0.15 -11.64
C THR A 231 -6.26 0.51 -12.35
N HIS A 232 -6.96 1.42 -11.66
CA HIS A 232 -8.06 2.16 -12.28
C HIS A 232 -7.58 3.03 -13.43
N TYR A 233 -6.50 3.78 -13.21
CA TYR A 233 -5.87 4.60 -14.22
C TYR A 233 -5.54 3.81 -15.49
N LEU A 234 -4.87 2.66 -15.38
CA LEU A 234 -4.47 1.83 -16.51
C LEU A 234 -5.68 1.23 -17.26
N LYS A 235 -6.75 0.87 -16.52
CA LYS A 235 -7.99 0.40 -17.14
C LYS A 235 -8.66 1.48 -17.99
N GLU A 236 -8.70 2.73 -17.53
CA GLU A 236 -9.27 3.85 -18.30
C GLU A 236 -8.54 4.07 -19.64
N TYR A 237 -7.22 3.80 -19.67
CA TYR A 237 -6.43 3.84 -20.91
C TYR A 237 -6.44 2.54 -21.71
N ASN A 238 -7.24 1.53 -21.32
CA ASN A 238 -7.32 0.20 -21.94
C ASN A 238 -5.95 -0.52 -22.03
N ILE A 239 -5.05 -0.24 -21.09
CA ILE A 239 -3.75 -0.91 -20.99
C ILE A 239 -3.91 -2.27 -20.32
N ILE A 240 -4.83 -2.37 -19.36
CA ILE A 240 -5.21 -3.61 -18.68
C ILE A 240 -6.70 -3.90 -18.87
N SER A 241 -7.07 -5.17 -18.72
CA SER A 241 -8.47 -5.62 -18.71
C SER A 241 -8.97 -5.80 -17.27
N ALA A 242 -10.29 -5.64 -17.06
CA ALA A 242 -10.89 -5.94 -15.75
C ALA A 242 -10.77 -7.41 -15.32
N LYS A 243 -10.37 -8.31 -16.23
CA LYS A 243 -10.18 -9.74 -15.94
C LYS A 243 -8.74 -10.08 -15.53
N ASP A 244 -7.82 -9.13 -15.67
CA ASP A 244 -6.40 -9.37 -15.41
C ASP A 244 -6.10 -9.32 -13.92
N ILE A 245 -5.14 -10.14 -13.49
CA ILE A 245 -4.41 -9.93 -12.26
C ILE A 245 -3.17 -9.13 -12.63
N ASN A 246 -3.09 -7.91 -12.11
CA ASN A 246 -1.98 -7.02 -12.36
C ASN A 246 -0.92 -7.21 -11.28
N SER A 247 0.34 -7.02 -11.65
CA SER A 247 1.48 -7.14 -10.77
C SER A 247 2.34 -5.87 -10.87
N PHE A 248 2.50 -5.17 -9.77
CA PHE A 248 3.28 -3.93 -9.69
C PHE A 248 4.55 -4.16 -8.89
N ARG A 249 5.68 -3.71 -9.43
CA ARG A 249 6.98 -3.79 -8.77
C ARG A 249 7.33 -2.43 -8.19
N GLN A 250 7.46 -2.33 -6.86
CA GLN A 250 7.74 -1.08 -6.13
C GLN A 250 8.89 -1.27 -5.13
N GLY A 251 9.55 -0.19 -4.72
CA GLY A 251 10.55 -0.20 -3.65
C GLY A 251 11.95 -0.68 -4.07
N GLU A 252 12.22 -0.89 -5.35
CA GLU A 252 13.55 -1.32 -5.83
C GLU A 252 14.61 -0.27 -5.52
N ALA A 253 14.32 1.02 -5.70
CA ALA A 253 15.23 2.12 -5.36
C ALA A 253 15.59 2.16 -3.86
N MET A 254 14.72 1.63 -3.00
CA MET A 254 14.95 1.50 -1.56
C MET A 254 15.63 0.18 -1.16
N GLN A 255 15.98 -0.67 -2.11
CA GLN A 255 16.46 -2.04 -1.89
C GLN A 255 15.47 -2.94 -1.12
N ARG A 256 14.21 -2.55 -1.10
CA ARG A 256 13.09 -3.26 -0.47
C ARG A 256 12.01 -3.60 -1.50
N ALA A 257 12.44 -4.30 -2.54
CA ALA A 257 11.59 -4.64 -3.66
C ALA A 257 10.33 -5.40 -3.20
N SER A 258 9.18 -4.89 -3.63
CA SER A 258 7.84 -5.38 -3.28
C SER A 258 7.08 -5.78 -4.54
N THR A 259 6.16 -6.72 -4.41
CA THR A 259 5.22 -7.09 -5.48
C THR A 259 3.80 -6.93 -4.96
N ILE A 260 3.11 -5.92 -5.47
CA ILE A 260 1.73 -5.63 -5.14
C ILE A 260 0.84 -6.17 -6.28
N LEU A 261 -0.15 -6.98 -5.93
CA LEU A 261 -1.13 -7.48 -6.89
C LEU A 261 -2.38 -6.62 -6.85
N SER A 262 -3.06 -6.52 -7.97
CA SER A 262 -4.40 -5.96 -8.03
C SER A 262 -5.28 -6.67 -9.04
N ARG A 263 -6.60 -6.59 -8.83
CA ARG A 263 -7.60 -7.08 -9.75
C ARG A 263 -8.92 -6.35 -9.54
N TYR A 264 -9.79 -6.40 -10.53
CA TYR A 264 -11.20 -6.08 -10.32
C TYR A 264 -11.94 -7.32 -9.81
N LYS A 265 -12.94 -7.12 -8.96
CA LYS A 265 -13.91 -8.16 -8.63
C LYS A 265 -14.79 -8.45 -9.83
N GLU A 266 -15.60 -9.51 -9.75
CA GLU A 266 -16.56 -9.89 -10.78
C GLU A 266 -17.59 -8.80 -11.10
N ASP A 267 -17.84 -7.88 -10.17
CA ASP A 267 -18.70 -6.71 -10.38
C ASP A 267 -18.12 -5.70 -11.38
N GLY A 268 -16.84 -5.82 -11.74
CA GLY A 268 -16.13 -4.96 -12.68
C GLY A 268 -15.88 -3.54 -12.19
N VAL A 269 -16.19 -3.25 -10.91
CA VAL A 269 -16.10 -1.90 -10.29
C VAL A 269 -15.17 -1.88 -9.10
N THR A 270 -15.34 -2.83 -8.17
CA THR A 270 -14.52 -2.93 -6.96
C THR A 270 -13.12 -3.43 -7.28
N ILE A 271 -12.11 -2.69 -6.86
CA ILE A 271 -10.71 -3.10 -6.98
C ILE A 271 -10.31 -3.82 -5.69
N GLN A 272 -9.64 -4.95 -5.86
CA GLN A 272 -8.92 -5.62 -4.78
C GLN A 272 -7.43 -5.41 -4.95
N VAL A 273 -6.76 -5.13 -3.87
CA VAL A 273 -5.31 -5.15 -3.78
C VAL A 273 -4.90 -6.38 -2.96
N GLY A 274 -3.86 -7.05 -3.41
CA GLY A 274 -3.42 -8.29 -2.79
C GLY A 274 -1.92 -8.42 -2.73
N GLY A 275 -1.49 -9.37 -1.92
CA GLY A 275 -0.10 -9.73 -1.77
C GLY A 275 0.07 -10.79 -0.69
N ASN A 276 1.31 -11.11 -0.41
CA ASN A 276 1.71 -11.95 0.70
C ASN A 276 2.50 -11.12 1.72
N ALA A 277 2.76 -11.68 2.89
CA ALA A 277 3.76 -11.15 3.81
C ALA A 277 4.54 -12.32 4.42
N VAL A 278 5.80 -12.09 4.70
CA VAL A 278 6.66 -13.05 5.38
C VAL A 278 6.99 -12.56 6.79
N ILE A 279 6.98 -13.47 7.76
CA ILE A 279 7.40 -13.18 9.14
C ILE A 279 8.92 -13.08 9.14
N SER A 280 9.47 -11.92 9.50
CA SER A 280 10.91 -11.68 9.64
C SER A 280 11.39 -12.01 11.04
N PHE A 281 10.60 -11.66 12.08
CA PHE A 281 10.93 -11.88 13.48
C PHE A 281 9.69 -12.22 14.31
N GLU A 282 9.89 -13.04 15.34
CA GLU A 282 9.00 -13.14 16.50
C GLU A 282 9.71 -12.50 17.69
N CYS A 283 9.07 -11.54 18.35
CA CYS A 283 9.64 -10.75 19.43
C CYS A 283 9.05 -11.16 20.78
N LYS A 284 9.88 -11.15 21.81
CA LYS A 284 9.44 -11.40 23.18
C LYS A 284 9.52 -10.11 24.00
N LEU A 285 8.37 -9.71 24.54
CA LEU A 285 8.30 -8.60 25.50
C LEU A 285 8.59 -9.12 26.90
N TYR A 286 9.53 -8.49 27.58
CA TYR A 286 9.84 -8.77 28.99
C TYR A 286 9.17 -7.70 29.86
N LYS A 287 8.52 -8.14 30.95
CA LYS A 287 7.92 -7.25 31.96
C LYS A 287 8.95 -6.85 32.98
#